data_ddbf17a13888992dde3c2cd3031422ec
#
_entry.id   ddbf17a13888992dde3c2cd3031422ec
#
_cell.length_a   1.000
_cell.length_b   1.000
_cell.length_c   1.000
_cell.angle_alpha   90.00
_cell.angle_beta   90.00
_cell.angle_gamma   90.00
#
_symmetry.space_group_name_H-M   'P 1'
#
loop_
_entity.id
_entity.type
_entity.pdbx_description
1 polymer ?
#
loop_
_entity_poly.entity_id
_entity_poly.type
_entity_poly.pdbx_seq_one_letter_code
_entity_poly.pdbx_strand_id
1 'polypeptide(L)'
;LFAGCFDQLTGWNPHNYYLYRNPKTDRWSYIPWDLDVGFADHAFGNIPVIDGWHAAWPIPGGPPKPILENIVSNPILLKKYRETASPILEKYFKPDQLHSKIDKLYALIEKDLVKDPYPAKRLTNPRDTGYNDIILSFKRFIDRRYQLARQQLDNPGPRPKPYKQNPTRQHQRPEPGDLPNGPTDVVIISRTRNSIKLEWKDNADNEAGHIVQRADIESAGKFRNHIPCPGR
;
A
#
# COMPACT_ATOMS: atom_id res chain seq x y z
N LEU A 1 -2.80 -11.45 2.09
CA LEU A 1 -1.90 -11.79 3.18
C LEU A 1 -0.48 -12.10 2.69
N PHE A 2 -0.29 -13.00 1.71
CA PHE A 2 1.04 -13.38 1.23
C PHE A 2 1.80 -12.20 0.59
N ALA A 3 1.13 -11.40 -0.23
CA ALA A 3 1.73 -10.23 -0.85
C ALA A 3 1.99 -9.06 0.11
N GLY A 4 1.52 -9.13 1.34
CA GLY A 4 1.78 -8.11 2.34
C GLY A 4 1.07 -6.78 2.12
N CYS A 5 -0.04 -6.73 1.38
CA CYS A 5 -0.81 -5.51 1.17
C CYS A 5 -1.48 -5.07 2.47
N PHE A 6 -0.92 -4.08 3.14
CA PHE A 6 -1.30 -3.71 4.49
C PHE A 6 -2.51 -2.76 4.55
N ASP A 7 -3.03 -2.31 3.45
CA ASP A 7 -4.23 -1.47 3.28
C ASP A 7 -5.44 -2.23 2.75
N GLN A 8 -5.33 -3.55 2.65
CA GLN A 8 -6.42 -4.47 2.33
C GLN A 8 -7.15 -4.96 3.58
N LEU A 9 -8.19 -5.78 3.42
CA LEU A 9 -9.01 -6.34 4.52
C LEU A 9 -8.18 -6.90 5.68
N THR A 10 -7.05 -7.53 5.38
CA THR A 10 -6.15 -8.12 6.37
C THR A 10 -5.10 -7.13 6.90
N GLY A 11 -5.05 -5.91 6.39
CA GLY A 11 -4.04 -4.92 6.73
C GLY A 11 -4.33 -4.07 7.95
N TRP A 12 -3.45 -3.12 8.25
CA TRP A 12 -3.60 -2.18 9.38
C TRP A 12 -4.62 -1.08 9.12
N ASN A 13 -4.74 -0.65 7.86
CA ASN A 13 -5.67 0.41 7.43
C ASN A 13 -6.53 -0.08 6.27
N PRO A 14 -7.53 -0.94 6.53
CA PRO A 14 -8.31 -1.61 5.49
C PRO A 14 -9.25 -0.64 4.79
N HIS A 15 -8.97 -0.30 3.52
CA HIS A 15 -9.83 0.56 2.70
C HIS A 15 -9.90 0.20 1.21
N ASN A 16 -8.90 -0.52 0.67
CA ASN A 16 -8.81 -0.79 -0.78
C ASN A 16 -9.51 -2.10 -1.18
N TYR A 17 -10.77 -2.27 -0.82
CA TYR A 17 -11.54 -3.44 -1.20
C TYR A 17 -13.05 -3.16 -1.19
N TYR A 18 -13.78 -4.02 -1.91
CA TYR A 18 -15.24 -4.09 -1.84
C TYR A 18 -15.67 -5.49 -1.37
N LEU A 19 -16.78 -5.54 -0.67
CA LEU A 19 -17.51 -6.78 -0.38
C LEU A 19 -18.80 -6.76 -1.17
N TYR A 20 -18.94 -7.67 -2.13
CA TYR A 20 -20.11 -7.80 -2.97
C TYR A 20 -20.90 -9.06 -2.59
N ARG A 21 -22.17 -8.89 -2.24
CA ARG A 21 -23.09 -10.00 -2.02
C ARG A 21 -23.87 -10.26 -3.31
N ASN A 22 -23.66 -11.43 -3.90
CA ASN A 22 -24.39 -11.82 -5.11
C ASN A 22 -25.85 -12.13 -4.76
N PRO A 23 -26.85 -11.38 -5.30
CA PRO A 23 -28.24 -11.56 -4.91
C PRO A 23 -28.83 -12.89 -5.39
N LYS A 24 -28.25 -13.54 -6.41
CA LYS A 24 -28.73 -14.83 -6.93
C LYS A 24 -28.21 -16.03 -6.14
N THR A 25 -26.99 -15.94 -5.60
CA THR A 25 -26.33 -17.08 -4.94
C THR A 25 -26.18 -16.88 -3.44
N ASP A 26 -26.49 -15.71 -2.94
CA ASP A 26 -26.29 -15.26 -1.57
C ASP A 26 -24.82 -15.39 -1.06
N ARG A 27 -23.87 -15.42 -1.98
CA ARG A 27 -22.44 -15.52 -1.67
C ARG A 27 -21.77 -14.17 -1.67
N TRP A 28 -20.85 -13.98 -0.75
CA TRP A 28 -20.00 -12.81 -0.68
C TRP A 28 -18.76 -13.02 -1.52
N SER A 29 -18.39 -11.98 -2.28
CA SER A 29 -17.12 -11.90 -3.01
C SER A 29 -16.29 -10.75 -2.47
N TYR A 30 -15.02 -11.02 -2.25
CA TYR A 30 -14.03 -10.01 -1.93
C TYR A 30 -13.39 -9.51 -3.23
N ILE A 31 -13.41 -8.22 -3.45
CA ILE A 31 -12.87 -7.56 -4.65
C ILE A 31 -11.78 -6.59 -4.19
N PRO A 32 -10.50 -6.97 -4.29
CA PRO A 32 -9.40 -6.07 -3.97
C PRO A 32 -9.17 -5.06 -5.11
N TRP A 33 -8.69 -3.89 -4.76
CA TRP A 33 -8.17 -2.89 -5.69
C TRP A 33 -6.99 -2.16 -5.04
N ASP A 34 -6.24 -1.35 -5.82
CA ASP A 34 -5.12 -0.55 -5.35
C ASP A 34 -4.08 -1.38 -4.56
N LEU A 35 -3.45 -2.34 -5.25
CA LEU A 35 -2.53 -3.31 -4.64
C LEU A 35 -1.06 -2.84 -4.67
N ASP A 36 -0.80 -1.56 -4.87
CA ASP A 36 0.52 -0.95 -5.06
C ASP A 36 1.46 -1.07 -3.85
N VAL A 37 0.90 -1.15 -2.64
CA VAL A 37 1.69 -1.29 -1.39
C VAL A 37 2.16 -2.71 -1.09
N GLY A 38 1.85 -3.67 -1.95
CA GLY A 38 2.28 -5.06 -1.81
C GLY A 38 3.78 -5.26 -2.07
N PHE A 39 4.29 -6.44 -1.71
CA PHE A 39 5.67 -6.87 -1.93
C PHE A 39 6.72 -5.93 -1.29
N ALA A 40 6.40 -5.33 -0.16
CA ALA A 40 7.29 -4.49 0.61
C ALA A 40 7.71 -5.18 1.92
N ASP A 41 8.98 -5.08 2.28
CA ASP A 41 9.51 -5.66 3.51
C ASP A 41 8.87 -5.03 4.75
N HIS A 42 8.56 -3.74 4.68
CA HIS A 42 7.98 -2.96 5.76
C HIS A 42 6.84 -2.07 5.26
N ALA A 43 5.77 -1.96 6.04
CA ALA A 43 4.79 -0.93 5.84
C ALA A 43 5.30 0.39 6.43
N PHE A 44 5.07 1.51 5.74
CA PHE A 44 5.51 2.85 6.15
C PHE A 44 7.01 2.93 6.50
N GLY A 45 7.84 2.07 5.89
CA GLY A 45 9.28 2.02 6.07
C GLY A 45 9.78 1.41 7.39
N ASN A 46 8.91 1.11 8.36
CA ASN A 46 9.32 0.65 9.68
C ASN A 46 8.50 -0.48 10.31
N ILE A 47 7.31 -0.78 9.79
CA ILE A 47 6.48 -1.86 10.33
C ILE A 47 6.76 -3.15 9.57
N PRO A 48 7.32 -4.20 10.20
CA PRO A 48 7.65 -5.44 9.51
C PRO A 48 6.42 -6.10 8.89
N VAL A 49 6.47 -6.40 7.60
CA VAL A 49 5.43 -7.11 6.87
C VAL A 49 5.78 -8.59 6.75
N ILE A 50 7.02 -8.89 6.36
CA ILE A 50 7.46 -10.28 6.18
C ILE A 50 7.38 -11.05 7.48
N ASP A 51 8.00 -10.55 8.53
CA ASP A 51 8.11 -11.21 9.82
C ASP A 51 6.90 -10.92 10.74
N GLY A 52 6.19 -9.81 10.47
CA GLY A 52 5.06 -9.36 11.29
C GLY A 52 3.72 -10.00 10.93
N TRP A 53 3.61 -10.62 9.76
CA TRP A 53 2.38 -11.24 9.29
C TRP A 53 2.50 -12.76 9.22
N HIS A 54 1.95 -13.40 10.22
CA HIS A 54 2.04 -14.85 10.34
C HIS A 54 1.04 -15.55 9.41
N ALA A 55 1.54 -16.35 8.46
CA ALA A 55 0.70 -16.96 7.41
C ALA A 55 -0.36 -17.92 7.97
N ALA A 56 -0.11 -18.60 9.08
CA ALA A 56 -1.06 -19.50 9.71
C ALA A 56 -2.02 -18.81 10.69
N TRP A 57 -1.84 -17.53 10.94
CA TRP A 57 -2.67 -16.71 11.84
C TRP A 57 -3.03 -15.41 11.15
N PRO A 58 -4.19 -15.29 10.46
CA PRO A 58 -4.55 -14.12 9.68
C PRO A 58 -4.95 -12.92 10.56
N ILE A 59 -4.09 -12.55 11.47
CA ILE A 59 -4.25 -11.44 12.42
C ILE A 59 -3.05 -10.51 12.35
N PRO A 60 -2.87 -9.76 11.27
CA PRO A 60 -1.89 -8.70 11.25
C PRO A 60 -2.20 -7.72 12.39
N GLY A 61 -1.24 -6.99 12.87
CA GLY A 61 -1.46 -5.99 13.90
C GLY A 61 -2.51 -4.94 13.52
N GLY A 62 -2.73 -3.97 14.41
CA GLY A 62 -3.68 -2.88 14.21
C GLY A 62 -5.02 -3.09 14.93
N PRO A 63 -6.05 -2.29 14.61
CA PRO A 63 -7.35 -2.38 15.28
C PRO A 63 -8.01 -3.74 15.06
N PRO A 64 -8.88 -4.18 15.99
CA PRO A 64 -9.63 -5.42 15.88
C PRO A 64 -10.41 -5.51 14.57
N LYS A 65 -10.40 -6.68 13.94
CA LYS A 65 -11.12 -6.97 12.70
C LYS A 65 -12.09 -8.15 12.94
N PRO A 66 -13.37 -7.89 13.16
CA PRO A 66 -14.33 -8.92 13.59
C PRO A 66 -14.32 -10.17 12.71
N ILE A 67 -14.22 -10.03 11.39
CA ILE A 67 -14.17 -11.17 10.45
C ILE A 67 -12.94 -12.04 10.71
N LEU A 68 -11.76 -11.44 10.89
CA LEU A 68 -10.52 -12.17 11.12
C LEU A 68 -10.48 -12.77 12.53
N GLU A 69 -10.95 -12.05 13.52
CA GLU A 69 -11.06 -12.56 14.90
C GLU A 69 -12.02 -13.76 14.98
N ASN A 70 -13.12 -13.75 14.25
CA ASN A 70 -14.02 -14.91 14.15
C ASN A 70 -13.33 -16.14 13.53
N ILE A 71 -12.47 -15.94 12.52
CA ILE A 71 -11.68 -17.03 11.92
C ILE A 71 -10.70 -17.58 12.94
N VAL A 72 -9.98 -16.70 13.64
CA VAL A 72 -8.88 -17.10 14.55
C VAL A 72 -9.42 -17.72 15.84
N SER A 73 -10.55 -17.24 16.37
CA SER A 73 -11.14 -17.75 17.60
C SER A 73 -11.93 -19.06 17.42
N ASN A 74 -12.31 -19.41 16.18
CA ASN A 74 -13.03 -20.62 15.87
C ASN A 74 -12.07 -21.69 15.32
N PRO A 75 -11.83 -22.81 16.03
CA PRO A 75 -10.88 -23.84 15.60
C PRO A 75 -11.21 -24.45 14.24
N ILE A 76 -12.50 -24.58 13.90
CA ILE A 76 -12.94 -25.16 12.63
C ILE A 76 -12.62 -24.19 11.48
N LEU A 77 -12.91 -22.90 11.65
CA LEU A 77 -12.62 -21.88 10.63
C LEU A 77 -11.11 -21.68 10.46
N LEU A 78 -10.36 -21.68 11.56
CA LEU A 78 -8.91 -21.55 11.51
C LEU A 78 -8.25 -22.75 10.80
N LYS A 79 -8.73 -23.98 11.08
CA LYS A 79 -8.29 -25.16 10.36
C LYS A 79 -8.56 -25.05 8.87
N LYS A 80 -9.79 -24.71 8.49
CA LYS A 80 -10.18 -24.51 7.08
C LYS A 80 -9.37 -23.42 6.39
N TYR A 81 -9.07 -22.32 7.09
CA TYR A 81 -8.18 -21.27 6.58
C TYR A 81 -6.80 -21.84 6.25
N ARG A 82 -6.16 -22.55 7.15
CA ARG A 82 -4.82 -23.14 6.95
C ARG A 82 -4.80 -24.19 5.82
N GLU A 83 -5.79 -25.05 5.78
CA GLU A 83 -5.98 -26.02 4.70
C GLU A 83 -6.18 -25.38 3.33
N THR A 84 -6.71 -24.16 3.29
CA THR A 84 -6.86 -23.36 2.05
C THR A 84 -5.59 -22.56 1.74
N ALA A 85 -4.94 -22.01 2.75
CA ALA A 85 -3.77 -21.15 2.58
C ALA A 85 -2.56 -21.89 2.01
N SER A 86 -2.31 -23.12 2.46
CA SER A 86 -1.16 -23.92 2.02
C SER A 86 -1.20 -24.25 0.50
N PRO A 87 -2.29 -24.79 -0.07
CA PRO A 87 -2.38 -24.98 -1.51
C PRO A 87 -2.29 -23.68 -2.32
N ILE A 88 -2.82 -22.55 -1.82
CA ILE A 88 -2.70 -21.25 -2.48
C ILE A 88 -1.24 -20.81 -2.52
N LEU A 89 -0.51 -20.93 -1.42
CA LEU A 89 0.92 -20.64 -1.37
C LEU A 89 1.68 -21.45 -2.41
N GLU A 90 1.47 -22.77 -2.43
CA GLU A 90 2.18 -23.71 -3.31
C GLU A 90 1.79 -23.54 -4.79
N LYS A 91 0.59 -23.11 -5.10
CA LYS A 91 0.13 -23.01 -6.48
C LYS A 91 0.38 -21.64 -7.09
N TYR A 92 0.23 -20.56 -6.31
CA TYR A 92 0.17 -19.21 -6.84
C TYR A 92 1.27 -18.28 -6.33
N PHE A 93 1.99 -18.66 -5.27
CA PHE A 93 3.01 -17.80 -4.68
C PHE A 93 4.42 -18.38 -4.78
N LYS A 94 4.65 -19.35 -5.67
CA LYS A 94 5.99 -19.93 -5.89
C LYS A 94 6.96 -18.91 -6.47
N PRO A 95 8.18 -18.80 -5.91
CA PRO A 95 9.17 -17.82 -6.35
C PRO A 95 9.49 -17.88 -7.84
N ASP A 96 9.80 -19.06 -8.39
CA ASP A 96 10.14 -19.25 -9.79
C ASP A 96 9.06 -18.75 -10.76
N GLN A 97 7.80 -19.04 -10.44
CA GLN A 97 6.66 -18.61 -11.24
C GLN A 97 6.44 -17.10 -11.15
N LEU A 98 6.53 -16.52 -9.95
CA LEU A 98 6.35 -15.09 -9.75
C LEU A 98 7.53 -14.29 -10.31
N HIS A 99 8.77 -14.76 -10.16
CA HIS A 99 9.94 -14.14 -10.77
C HIS A 99 9.81 -14.08 -12.29
N SER A 100 9.48 -15.21 -12.92
CA SER A 100 9.24 -15.26 -14.37
C SER A 100 8.14 -14.31 -14.82
N LYS A 101 7.07 -14.19 -14.04
CA LYS A 101 5.96 -13.27 -14.34
C LYS A 101 6.38 -11.80 -14.20
N ILE A 102 7.14 -11.48 -13.16
CA ILE A 102 7.69 -10.13 -12.94
C ILE A 102 8.60 -9.75 -14.11
N ASP A 103 9.53 -10.63 -14.49
CA ASP A 103 10.45 -10.36 -15.59
C ASP A 103 9.73 -10.11 -16.92
N LYS A 104 8.72 -10.92 -17.21
CA LYS A 104 7.90 -10.74 -18.42
C LYS A 104 7.13 -9.43 -18.40
N LEU A 105 6.53 -9.06 -17.27
CA LEU A 105 5.79 -7.80 -17.15
C LEU A 105 6.74 -6.60 -17.21
N TYR A 106 7.90 -6.68 -16.57
CA TYR A 106 8.90 -5.61 -16.61
C TYR A 106 9.41 -5.39 -18.01
N ALA A 107 9.75 -6.44 -18.74
CA ALA A 107 10.21 -6.35 -20.14
C ALA A 107 9.19 -5.70 -21.09
N LEU A 108 7.89 -5.77 -20.77
CA LEU A 108 6.85 -5.09 -21.56
C LEU A 108 6.87 -3.59 -21.40
N ILE A 109 7.24 -3.08 -20.22
CA ILE A 109 7.13 -1.65 -19.86
C ILE A 109 8.48 -0.95 -19.73
N GLU A 110 9.59 -1.68 -19.64
CA GLU A 110 10.94 -1.15 -19.38
C GLU A 110 11.31 0.02 -20.29
N LYS A 111 11.03 -0.10 -21.61
CA LYS A 111 11.35 0.95 -22.59
C LYS A 111 10.57 2.25 -22.39
N ASP A 112 9.41 2.17 -21.75
CA ASP A 112 8.58 3.34 -21.49
C ASP A 112 8.87 3.94 -20.12
N LEU A 113 9.33 3.12 -19.16
CA LEU A 113 9.74 3.60 -17.83
C LEU A 113 10.90 4.60 -17.88
N VAL A 114 11.82 4.46 -18.85
CA VAL A 114 12.92 5.43 -19.02
C VAL A 114 12.45 6.81 -19.50
N LYS A 115 11.21 6.89 -19.98
CA LYS A 115 10.57 8.16 -20.42
C LYS A 115 9.70 8.77 -19.34
N ASP A 116 9.51 8.06 -18.21
CA ASP A 116 8.71 8.56 -17.08
C ASP A 116 9.43 9.77 -16.46
N PRO A 117 8.78 10.95 -16.41
CA PRO A 117 9.39 12.14 -15.81
C PRO A 117 9.52 12.04 -14.28
N TYR A 118 8.89 11.05 -13.66
CA TYR A 118 8.95 10.84 -12.23
C TYR A 118 10.03 9.84 -11.84
N PRO A 119 10.75 10.06 -10.74
CA PRO A 119 11.78 9.13 -10.29
C PRO A 119 11.16 7.80 -9.85
N ALA A 120 11.82 6.70 -10.18
CA ALA A 120 11.49 5.38 -9.66
C ALA A 120 11.62 5.37 -8.13
N LYS A 121 10.49 5.41 -7.42
CA LYS A 121 10.46 5.48 -5.96
C LYS A 121 9.29 4.69 -5.39
N ARG A 122 9.57 3.92 -4.35
CA ARG A 122 8.53 3.26 -3.55
C ARG A 122 8.49 3.86 -2.15
N LEU A 123 7.32 4.37 -1.74
CA LEU A 123 7.12 4.88 -0.37
C LEU A 123 7.28 3.78 0.69
N THR A 124 6.93 2.56 0.34
CA THR A 124 7.02 1.38 1.22
C THR A 124 8.43 0.84 1.36
N ASN A 125 9.29 1.07 0.36
CA ASN A 125 10.71 0.71 0.37
C ASN A 125 11.56 1.90 -0.11
N PRO A 126 11.81 2.90 0.73
CA PRO A 126 12.52 4.13 0.35
C PRO A 126 13.97 3.93 -0.11
N ARG A 127 14.54 2.75 0.12
CA ARG A 127 15.90 2.39 -0.33
C ARG A 127 15.95 1.98 -1.79
N ASP A 128 14.81 1.66 -2.40
CA ASP A 128 14.73 1.35 -3.83
C ASP A 128 14.80 2.68 -4.59
N THR A 129 15.91 2.95 -5.26
CA THR A 129 16.20 4.23 -5.94
C THR A 129 16.09 4.14 -7.45
N GLY A 130 15.82 2.96 -7.99
CA GLY A 130 15.69 2.71 -9.43
C GLY A 130 14.74 1.54 -9.71
N TYR A 131 14.28 1.43 -10.95
CA TYR A 131 13.37 0.35 -11.35
C TYR A 131 13.97 -1.04 -11.15
N ASN A 132 15.26 -1.22 -11.42
CA ASN A 132 15.95 -2.48 -11.17
C ASN A 132 15.99 -2.84 -9.69
N ASP A 133 16.21 -1.86 -8.80
CA ASP A 133 16.17 -2.08 -7.36
C ASP A 133 14.79 -2.53 -6.91
N ILE A 134 13.73 -1.92 -7.47
CA ILE A 134 12.33 -2.27 -7.19
C ILE A 134 12.06 -3.72 -7.62
N ILE A 135 12.47 -4.12 -8.81
CA ILE A 135 12.28 -5.49 -9.31
C ILE A 135 13.04 -6.52 -8.45
N LEU A 136 14.28 -6.21 -8.08
CA LEU A 136 15.06 -7.06 -7.19
C LEU A 136 14.44 -7.16 -5.79
N SER A 137 13.90 -6.06 -5.29
CA SER A 137 13.23 -6.01 -3.99
C SER A 137 11.95 -6.84 -3.99
N PHE A 138 11.15 -6.84 -5.08
CA PHE A 138 10.01 -7.74 -5.22
C PHE A 138 10.42 -9.21 -5.16
N LYS A 139 11.46 -9.58 -5.89
CA LYS A 139 11.94 -10.96 -5.93
C LYS A 139 12.43 -11.42 -4.55
N ARG A 140 13.25 -10.60 -3.86
CA ARG A 140 13.70 -10.89 -2.50
C ARG A 140 12.55 -11.05 -1.51
N PHE A 141 11.53 -10.17 -1.61
CA PHE A 141 10.32 -10.28 -0.79
C PHE A 141 9.63 -11.63 -1.02
N ILE A 142 9.42 -12.01 -2.28
CA ILE A 142 8.74 -13.26 -2.65
C ILE A 142 9.48 -14.46 -2.10
N ASP A 143 10.81 -14.52 -2.30
CA ASP A 143 11.65 -15.62 -1.82
C ASP A 143 11.54 -15.78 -0.31
N ARG A 144 11.79 -14.71 0.42
CA ARG A 144 11.77 -14.73 1.87
C ARG A 144 10.36 -15.00 2.41
N ARG A 145 9.34 -14.38 1.82
CA ARG A 145 7.96 -14.54 2.24
C ARG A 145 7.43 -15.95 1.99
N TYR A 146 7.78 -16.54 0.85
CA TYR A 146 7.40 -17.92 0.54
C TYR A 146 7.99 -18.90 1.56
N GLN A 147 9.29 -18.82 1.82
CA GLN A 147 9.97 -19.70 2.78
C GLN A 147 9.36 -19.58 4.18
N LEU A 148 9.20 -18.35 4.65
CA LEU A 148 8.64 -18.07 5.97
C LEU A 148 7.18 -18.51 6.08
N ALA A 149 6.34 -18.19 5.09
CA ALA A 149 4.94 -18.58 5.09
C ALA A 149 4.74 -20.09 5.07
N ARG A 150 5.57 -20.83 4.29
CA ARG A 150 5.57 -22.28 4.26
C ARG A 150 5.91 -22.84 5.64
N GLN A 151 7.01 -22.39 6.23
CA GLN A 151 7.40 -22.83 7.58
C GLN A 151 6.31 -22.55 8.62
N GLN A 152 5.66 -21.38 8.54
CA GLN A 152 4.60 -20.98 9.45
C GLN A 152 3.32 -21.81 9.27
N LEU A 153 3.00 -22.23 8.05
CA LEU A 153 1.85 -23.10 7.77
C LEU A 153 2.11 -24.53 8.17
N ASP A 154 3.32 -25.04 7.97
CA ASP A 154 3.73 -26.40 8.37
C ASP A 154 3.84 -26.53 9.90
N ASN A 155 4.29 -25.47 10.57
CA ASN A 155 4.43 -25.41 12.03
C ASN A 155 3.86 -24.09 12.58
N PRO A 156 2.55 -23.99 12.77
CA PRO A 156 1.89 -22.73 13.11
C PRO A 156 2.33 -22.09 14.43
N GLY A 157 2.80 -22.84 15.39
CA GLY A 157 3.14 -22.31 16.70
C GLY A 157 1.95 -21.67 17.45
N PRO A 158 2.20 -21.01 18.58
CA PRO A 158 1.19 -20.29 19.33
C PRO A 158 0.73 -19.03 18.56
N ARG A 159 -0.45 -18.55 18.91
CA ARG A 159 -0.98 -17.28 18.35
C ARG A 159 0.02 -16.14 18.64
N PRO A 160 0.51 -15.44 17.61
CA PRO A 160 1.41 -14.31 17.82
C PRO A 160 0.70 -13.17 18.55
N LYS A 161 1.46 -12.41 19.34
CA LYS A 161 0.93 -11.18 19.93
C LYS A 161 0.68 -10.15 18.81
N PRO A 162 -0.43 -9.41 18.84
CA PRO A 162 -0.66 -8.34 17.89
C PRO A 162 0.50 -7.34 17.91
N TYR A 163 0.94 -6.91 16.73
CA TYR A 163 1.92 -5.83 16.63
C TYR A 163 1.32 -4.57 17.23
N LYS A 164 1.90 -4.08 18.31
CA LYS A 164 1.54 -2.79 18.87
C LYS A 164 2.29 -1.71 18.09
N GLN A 165 1.59 -0.89 17.34
CA GLN A 165 2.17 0.35 16.85
C GLN A 165 2.69 1.12 18.07
N ASN A 166 3.97 1.50 18.02
CA ASN A 166 4.51 2.39 19.04
C ASN A 166 3.84 3.75 18.85
N PRO A 167 3.02 4.24 19.79
CA PRO A 167 2.30 5.50 19.63
C PRO A 167 3.21 6.72 19.42
N THR A 168 4.50 6.58 19.70
CA THR A 168 5.51 7.65 19.54
C THR A 168 5.92 7.92 18.10
N ARG A 169 5.41 7.17 17.10
CA ARG A 169 5.58 7.46 15.66
C ARG A 169 4.25 7.57 14.90
N GLN A 170 3.16 7.93 15.56
CA GLN A 170 2.16 8.71 14.84
C GLN A 170 2.96 9.88 14.25
N HIS A 171 2.82 10.12 12.94
CA HIS A 171 3.18 11.43 12.39
C HIS A 171 2.58 12.42 13.37
N GLN A 172 3.43 13.03 14.21
CA GLN A 172 2.99 14.17 14.99
C GLN A 172 2.44 15.10 13.94
N ARG A 173 1.12 15.28 13.96
CA ARG A 173 0.57 16.39 13.19
C ARG A 173 1.40 17.59 13.64
N PRO A 174 2.02 18.30 12.69
CA PRO A 174 2.74 19.51 13.09
C PRO A 174 1.84 20.31 14.02
N GLU A 175 2.38 20.80 15.12
CA GLU A 175 1.64 21.70 15.99
C GLU A 175 1.15 22.87 15.13
N PRO A 176 -0.01 23.45 15.39
CA PRO A 176 -0.54 24.55 14.56
C PRO A 176 0.46 25.69 14.30
N GLY A 177 1.44 25.89 15.18
CA GLY A 177 2.53 26.84 14.99
C GLY A 177 3.67 26.37 14.07
N ASP A 178 3.74 25.05 13.78
CA ASP A 178 4.77 24.45 12.90
C ASP A 178 4.30 24.31 11.45
N LEU A 179 3.02 24.64 11.19
CA LEU A 179 2.49 24.61 9.83
C LEU A 179 2.96 25.84 9.05
N PRO A 180 3.43 25.68 7.81
CA PRO A 180 3.77 26.82 6.97
C PRO A 180 2.55 27.73 6.76
N ASN A 181 2.79 29.03 6.67
CA ASN A 181 1.75 29.98 6.32
C ASN A 181 1.26 29.71 4.89
N GLY A 182 -0.05 29.69 4.71
CA GLY A 182 -0.62 29.47 3.37
C GLY A 182 -0.25 30.61 2.41
N PRO A 183 -0.15 30.33 1.11
CA PRO A 183 0.06 31.34 0.08
C PRO A 183 -1.11 32.31 0.03
N THR A 184 -0.83 33.58 -0.27
CA THR A 184 -1.84 34.63 -0.51
C THR A 184 -1.75 35.19 -1.93
N ASP A 185 -2.68 36.05 -2.28
CA ASP A 185 -2.69 36.79 -3.57
C ASP A 185 -2.63 35.84 -4.77
N VAL A 186 -3.33 34.69 -4.69
CA VAL A 186 -3.39 33.71 -5.79
C VAL A 186 -4.15 34.30 -6.96
N VAL A 187 -3.47 34.52 -8.10
CA VAL A 187 -4.04 35.07 -9.30
C VAL A 187 -3.83 34.18 -10.53
N ILE A 188 -4.77 34.26 -11.47
CA ILE A 188 -4.63 33.61 -12.76
C ILE A 188 -3.93 34.60 -13.70
N ILE A 189 -2.68 34.34 -14.06
CA ILE A 189 -1.90 35.14 -14.98
C ILE A 189 -2.30 34.91 -16.43
N SER A 190 -2.56 33.66 -16.79
CA SER A 190 -3.02 33.33 -18.13
C SER A 190 -3.85 32.06 -18.14
N ARG A 191 -4.72 31.93 -19.13
CA ARG A 191 -5.58 30.79 -19.34
C ARG A 191 -5.66 30.43 -20.81
N THR A 192 -5.44 29.16 -21.12
CA THR A 192 -5.69 28.60 -22.46
C THR A 192 -6.71 27.48 -22.35
N ARG A 193 -7.02 26.82 -23.46
CA ARG A 193 -7.90 25.63 -23.45
C ARG A 193 -7.35 24.49 -22.57
N ASN A 194 -6.03 24.34 -22.51
CA ASN A 194 -5.36 23.18 -21.91
C ASN A 194 -4.44 23.53 -20.73
N SER A 195 -4.32 24.81 -20.38
CA SER A 195 -3.44 25.27 -19.30
C SER A 195 -3.96 26.49 -18.58
N ILE A 196 -3.61 26.58 -17.30
CA ILE A 196 -3.82 27.75 -16.47
C ILE A 196 -2.46 28.06 -15.81
N LYS A 197 -2.00 29.32 -15.92
CA LYS A 197 -0.84 29.80 -15.19
C LYS A 197 -1.31 30.55 -13.96
N LEU A 198 -0.84 30.09 -12.80
CA LEU A 198 -1.13 30.73 -11.52
C LEU A 198 0.13 31.40 -10.99
N GLU A 199 -0.06 32.47 -10.27
CA GLU A 199 0.96 33.13 -9.45
C GLU A 199 0.37 33.42 -8.08
N TRP A 200 1.20 33.31 -7.05
CA TRP A 200 0.82 33.59 -5.67
C TRP A 200 2.00 34.14 -4.89
N LYS A 201 1.70 34.77 -3.77
CA LYS A 201 2.70 35.21 -2.81
C LYS A 201 2.99 34.08 -1.84
N ASP A 202 4.24 33.69 -1.77
CA ASP A 202 4.75 32.77 -0.78
C ASP A 202 4.93 33.49 0.55
N ASN A 203 4.41 32.93 1.65
CA ASN A 203 4.44 33.51 2.98
C ASN A 203 5.13 32.61 4.00
N ALA A 204 5.82 31.55 3.55
CA ALA A 204 6.53 30.62 4.40
C ALA A 204 7.92 30.32 3.82
N ASP A 205 8.79 29.80 4.67
CA ASP A 205 10.15 29.35 4.34
C ASP A 205 10.44 27.95 4.89
N ASN A 206 9.42 27.35 5.51
CA ASN A 206 9.52 26.03 6.16
C ASN A 206 8.70 24.93 5.46
N GLU A 207 8.16 25.19 4.28
CA GLU A 207 7.45 24.20 3.47
C GLU A 207 8.39 23.49 2.48
N ALA A 208 8.05 22.25 2.13
CA ALA A 208 8.75 21.49 1.10
C ALA A 208 8.27 21.80 -0.34
N GLY A 209 7.22 22.62 -0.47
CA GLY A 209 6.60 23.02 -1.72
C GLY A 209 5.10 23.23 -1.61
N HIS A 210 4.47 23.57 -2.73
CA HIS A 210 3.04 23.83 -2.82
C HIS A 210 2.32 22.70 -3.57
N ILE A 211 1.06 22.47 -3.25
CA ILE A 211 0.20 21.52 -3.94
C ILE A 211 -0.94 22.30 -4.60
N VAL A 212 -1.02 22.22 -5.92
CA VAL A 212 -2.16 22.76 -6.68
C VAL A 212 -3.19 21.65 -6.89
N GLN A 213 -4.41 21.90 -6.44
CA GLN A 213 -5.54 20.98 -6.61
C GLN A 213 -6.54 21.52 -7.62
N ARG A 214 -7.03 20.66 -8.50
CA ARG A 214 -8.09 20.98 -9.45
C ARG A 214 -9.34 20.15 -9.17
N ALA A 215 -10.48 20.79 -9.14
CA ALA A 215 -11.78 20.12 -9.12
C ALA A 215 -12.58 20.48 -10.37
N ASP A 216 -13.31 19.52 -10.93
CA ASP A 216 -14.29 19.78 -11.97
C ASP A 216 -15.59 20.27 -11.32
N ILE A 217 -16.29 21.20 -11.96
CA ILE A 217 -17.53 21.82 -11.42
C ILE A 217 -18.61 20.75 -11.13
N GLU A 218 -18.65 19.68 -11.92
CA GLU A 218 -19.63 18.59 -11.77
C GLU A 218 -19.32 17.65 -10.59
N SER A 219 -18.13 17.70 -10.01
CA SER A 219 -17.69 16.76 -8.96
C SER A 219 -17.89 17.28 -7.53
N ALA A 220 -18.71 18.28 -7.33
CA ALA A 220 -19.18 18.74 -5.99
C ALA A 220 -18.09 18.73 -4.90
N GLY A 221 -16.95 19.38 -5.16
CA GLY A 221 -15.86 19.56 -4.17
C GLY A 221 -14.88 18.40 -4.03
N LYS A 222 -14.94 17.38 -4.89
CA LYS A 222 -13.91 16.33 -4.92
C LYS A 222 -12.75 16.75 -5.83
N PHE A 223 -11.61 17.00 -5.23
CA PHE A 223 -10.36 17.29 -5.94
C PHE A 223 -9.80 16.03 -6.59
N ARG A 224 -9.53 16.05 -7.90
CA ARG A 224 -9.09 14.85 -8.65
C ARG A 224 -7.60 14.79 -8.94
N ASN A 225 -6.88 15.90 -8.93
CA ASN A 225 -5.46 15.91 -9.27
C ASN A 225 -4.66 16.75 -8.26
N HIS A 226 -3.60 16.15 -7.75
CA HIS A 226 -2.58 16.83 -6.96
C HIS A 226 -1.36 17.04 -7.86
N ILE A 227 -0.99 18.28 -8.12
CA ILE A 227 0.23 18.63 -8.84
C ILE A 227 1.18 19.25 -7.81
N PRO A 228 2.24 18.53 -7.39
CA PRO A 228 3.24 19.11 -6.51
C PRO A 228 4.03 20.18 -7.27
N CYS A 229 4.12 21.36 -6.70
CA CYS A 229 5.02 22.41 -7.16
C CYS A 229 6.26 22.36 -6.26
N PRO A 230 7.48 22.20 -6.81
CA PRO A 230 8.69 22.23 -6.00
C PRO A 230 8.82 23.58 -5.31
N GLY A 231 9.22 23.58 -4.04
CA GLY A 231 9.66 24.76 -3.31
C GLY A 231 10.88 25.41 -4.00
N ARG A 232 11.12 26.67 -3.73
CA ARG A 232 12.29 27.39 -4.24
C ARG A 232 13.57 26.93 -3.59
#